data_0014a87123328572bb1f0b22ab0c21ac
#
_entry.id   0014a87123328572bb1f0b22ab0c21ac
#
_cell.length_a   1.000
_cell.length_b   1.000
_cell.length_c   1.000
_cell.angle_alpha   90.00
_cell.angle_beta   90.00
_cell.angle_gamma   90.00
#
_symmetry.space_group_name_H-M   'P 1'
#
loop_
_entity.id
_entity.type
_entity.pdbx_description
1 polymer ?
#
loop_
_entity_poly.entity_id
_entity_poly.type
_entity_poly.pdbx_seq_one_letter_code
_entity_poly.pdbx_strand_id
1 'polypeptide(L)'
;MAKFKNELPYELMKVFEDLETNCDEMFGEMCKAGAEVVYNNVKTNMSKVFKSTRSLEKGLKITKVYKTPSDDGINVHLGFYGYTEDGVPIPLIAQAREYGTSKGEAKKPFFRKSFKKKEIEQAMQSVQDKYIKGD
;
A
#
# COMPACT_ATOMS: atom_id res chain seq x y z
N MET A 1 6.09 -8.07 -38.30
CA MET A 1 6.13 -8.79 -37.02
C MET A 1 4.81 -9.42 -36.61
N ALA A 2 3.73 -9.08 -37.30
CA ALA A 2 2.43 -9.71 -37.03
C ALA A 2 2.46 -11.22 -37.24
N LYS A 3 3.26 -11.69 -38.17
CA LYS A 3 3.45 -13.14 -38.43
C LYS A 3 4.09 -13.85 -37.22
N PHE A 4 4.94 -13.19 -36.51
CA PHE A 4 5.66 -13.77 -35.39
C PHE A 4 4.71 -14.23 -34.26
N LYS A 5 3.67 -13.49 -34.00
CA LYS A 5 2.66 -13.86 -33.00
C LYS A 5 1.90 -15.12 -33.37
N ASN A 6 1.63 -15.29 -34.67
CA ASN A 6 0.84 -16.43 -35.16
C ASN A 6 1.67 -17.70 -35.23
N GLU A 7 2.97 -17.60 -35.16
CA GLU A 7 3.89 -18.73 -35.29
C GLU A 7 4.43 -19.24 -33.95
N LEU A 8 4.06 -18.59 -32.85
CA LEU A 8 4.53 -19.02 -31.53
C LEU A 8 3.94 -20.37 -31.13
N PRO A 9 4.78 -21.33 -30.71
CA PRO A 9 4.27 -22.60 -30.21
C PRO A 9 3.36 -22.40 -29.02
N TYR A 10 2.37 -23.24 -28.89
CA TYR A 10 1.42 -23.21 -27.78
C TYR A 10 2.14 -23.25 -26.42
N GLU A 11 3.15 -24.08 -26.30
CA GLU A 11 3.93 -24.24 -25.08
C GLU A 11 4.61 -22.92 -24.68
N LEU A 12 5.15 -22.18 -25.65
CA LEU A 12 5.80 -20.92 -25.41
C LEU A 12 4.79 -19.84 -25.00
N MET A 13 3.62 -19.84 -25.63
CA MET A 13 2.53 -18.93 -25.26
C MET A 13 2.10 -19.15 -23.80
N LYS A 14 2.01 -20.42 -23.39
CA LYS A 14 1.66 -20.77 -22.03
C LYS A 14 2.70 -20.30 -21.03
N VAL A 15 3.97 -20.38 -21.36
CA VAL A 15 5.05 -19.86 -20.54
C VAL A 15 4.90 -18.35 -20.34
N PHE A 16 4.58 -17.61 -21.40
CA PHE A 16 4.36 -16.17 -21.31
C PHE A 16 3.16 -15.83 -20.43
N GLU A 17 2.06 -16.58 -20.56
CA GLU A 17 0.89 -16.39 -19.71
C GLU A 17 1.21 -16.65 -18.23
N ASP A 18 1.96 -17.71 -17.94
CA ASP A 18 2.38 -18.03 -16.58
C ASP A 18 3.29 -16.94 -16.01
N LEU A 19 4.22 -16.42 -16.81
CA LEU A 19 5.08 -15.31 -16.40
C LEU A 19 4.27 -14.06 -16.08
N GLU A 20 3.30 -13.74 -16.91
CA GLU A 20 2.43 -12.58 -16.70
C GLU A 20 1.65 -12.71 -15.39
N THR A 21 1.06 -13.88 -15.13
CA THR A 21 0.32 -14.17 -13.91
C THR A 21 1.22 -14.06 -12.68
N ASN A 22 2.42 -14.65 -12.77
CA ASN A 22 3.39 -14.60 -11.65
C ASN A 22 3.87 -13.18 -11.38
N CYS A 23 4.01 -12.36 -12.43
CA CYS A 23 4.38 -10.96 -12.27
C CYS A 23 3.31 -10.17 -11.53
N ASP A 24 2.03 -10.40 -11.85
CA ASP A 24 0.93 -9.75 -11.17
C ASP A 24 0.91 -10.10 -9.66
N GLU A 25 1.11 -11.37 -9.34
CA GLU A 25 1.19 -11.82 -7.96
C GLU A 25 2.38 -11.17 -7.23
N MET A 26 3.53 -11.16 -7.89
CA MET A 26 4.74 -10.56 -7.34
C MET A 26 4.54 -9.07 -7.04
N PHE A 27 4.01 -8.32 -8.00
CA PHE A 27 3.74 -6.89 -7.82
C PHE A 27 2.71 -6.65 -6.72
N GLY A 28 1.69 -7.49 -6.63
CA GLY A 28 0.70 -7.42 -5.55
C GLY A 28 1.34 -7.62 -4.18
N GLU A 29 2.21 -8.61 -4.04
CA GLU A 29 2.92 -8.85 -2.78
C GLU A 29 3.92 -7.74 -2.46
N MET A 30 4.58 -7.20 -3.48
CA MET A 30 5.48 -6.05 -3.30
C MET A 30 4.72 -4.84 -2.75
N CYS A 31 3.56 -4.56 -3.33
CA CYS A 31 2.70 -3.47 -2.86
C CYS A 31 2.26 -3.68 -1.41
N LYS A 32 1.87 -4.90 -1.05
CA LYS A 32 1.49 -5.23 0.32
C LYS A 32 2.66 -5.04 1.29
N ALA A 33 3.84 -5.52 0.91
CA ALA A 33 5.03 -5.41 1.76
C ALA A 33 5.37 -3.94 2.02
N GLY A 34 5.33 -3.11 0.98
CA GLY A 34 5.54 -1.68 1.12
C GLY A 34 4.49 -1.02 2.00
N ALA A 35 3.22 -1.39 1.82
CA ALA A 35 2.12 -0.87 2.63
C ALA A 35 2.24 -1.27 4.10
N GLU A 36 2.70 -2.48 4.39
CA GLU A 36 2.92 -2.93 5.76
C GLU A 36 4.01 -2.14 6.46
N VAL A 37 5.08 -1.80 5.76
CA VAL A 37 6.15 -0.95 6.29
C VAL A 37 5.57 0.41 6.69
N VAL A 38 4.80 1.03 5.81
CA VAL A 38 4.16 2.32 6.09
C VAL A 38 3.16 2.18 7.23
N TYR A 39 2.37 1.13 7.25
CA TYR A 39 1.39 0.85 8.31
C TYR A 39 2.06 0.84 9.69
N ASN A 40 3.16 0.09 9.81
CA ASN A 40 3.90 0.01 11.06
C ASN A 40 4.51 1.36 11.45
N ASN A 41 5.04 2.09 10.46
CA ASN A 41 5.59 3.43 10.70
C ASN A 41 4.52 4.42 11.15
N VAL A 42 3.32 4.36 10.57
CA VAL A 42 2.20 5.21 10.97
C VAL A 42 1.82 4.93 12.43
N LYS A 43 1.70 3.66 12.80
CA LYS A 43 1.40 3.28 14.18
C LYS A 43 2.45 3.81 15.15
N THR A 44 3.72 3.64 14.82
CA THR A 44 4.83 4.10 15.64
C THR A 44 4.80 5.62 15.79
N ASN A 45 4.62 6.32 14.69
CA ASN A 45 4.58 7.79 14.71
C ASN A 45 3.38 8.32 15.46
N MET A 46 2.23 7.68 15.35
CA MET A 46 1.05 8.06 16.12
C MET A 46 1.31 7.92 17.62
N SER A 47 1.94 6.84 18.04
CA SER A 47 2.27 6.60 19.44
C SER A 47 3.21 7.66 20.02
N LYS A 48 4.11 8.18 19.18
CA LYS A 48 5.05 9.23 19.62
C LYS A 48 4.40 10.60 19.76
N VAL A 49 3.39 10.88 18.94
CA VAL A 49 2.82 12.23 18.82
C VAL A 49 1.55 12.40 19.65
N PHE A 50 0.75 11.36 19.81
CA PHE A 50 -0.55 11.45 20.45
C PHE A 50 -0.61 10.62 21.74
N LYS A 51 -1.30 11.15 22.74
CA LYS A 51 -1.52 10.43 23.99
C LYS A 51 -2.50 9.26 23.82
N SER A 52 -3.47 9.41 22.93
CA SER A 52 -4.43 8.36 22.63
C SER A 52 -4.60 8.24 21.13
N THR A 53 -4.40 7.02 20.61
CA THR A 53 -4.50 6.72 19.18
C THR A 53 -5.63 5.74 18.89
N ARG A 54 -6.43 5.40 19.91
CA ARG A 54 -7.40 4.30 19.83
C ARG A 54 -8.33 4.38 18.63
N SER A 55 -8.93 5.54 18.38
CA SER A 55 -9.84 5.72 17.24
C SER A 55 -9.10 5.64 15.90
N LEU A 56 -7.92 6.25 15.83
CA LEU A 56 -7.11 6.26 14.63
C LEU A 56 -6.59 4.86 14.29
N GLU A 57 -6.14 4.11 15.30
CA GLU A 57 -5.66 2.74 15.08
C GLU A 57 -6.76 1.83 14.55
N LYS A 58 -7.98 1.98 15.06
CA LYS A 58 -9.11 1.19 14.58
C LYS A 58 -9.43 1.44 13.11
N GLY A 59 -9.22 2.67 12.66
CA GLY A 59 -9.52 3.06 11.29
C GLY A 59 -8.39 2.83 10.30
N LEU A 60 -7.17 2.62 10.78
CA LEU A 60 -6.01 2.43 9.90
C LEU A 60 -6.05 1.04 9.29
N LYS A 61 -6.18 0.97 7.98
CA LYS A 61 -6.32 -0.29 7.25
C LYS A 61 -5.57 -0.27 5.94
N ILE A 62 -5.11 -1.45 5.54
CA ILE A 62 -4.56 -1.71 4.21
C ILE A 62 -5.64 -2.41 3.40
N THR A 63 -5.91 -1.92 2.19
CA THR A 63 -6.90 -2.55 1.30
C THR A 63 -6.31 -3.79 0.64
N LYS A 64 -7.18 -4.58 0.02
CA LYS A 64 -6.75 -5.69 -0.82
C LYS A 64 -6.04 -5.16 -2.06
N VAL A 65 -5.19 -5.99 -2.63
CA VAL A 65 -4.56 -5.69 -3.91
C VAL A 65 -5.65 -5.59 -4.98
N TYR A 66 -5.58 -4.56 -5.81
CA TYR A 66 -6.54 -4.38 -6.89
C TYR A 66 -5.84 -3.84 -8.13
N LYS A 67 -6.48 -4.06 -9.29
CA LYS A 67 -6.00 -3.51 -10.56
C LYS A 67 -6.81 -2.28 -10.92
N THR A 68 -6.12 -1.26 -11.42
CA THR A 68 -6.77 -0.05 -11.92
C THR A 68 -7.21 -0.30 -13.36
N PRO A 69 -8.51 -0.19 -13.69
CA PRO A 69 -8.98 -0.48 -15.05
C PRO A 69 -8.38 0.40 -16.14
N SER A 70 -7.96 1.61 -15.80
CA SER A 70 -7.44 2.56 -16.77
C SER A 70 -6.06 2.21 -17.32
N ASP A 71 -5.19 1.58 -16.50
CA ASP A 71 -3.80 1.34 -16.87
C ASP A 71 -3.27 -0.04 -16.48
N ASP A 72 -4.16 -0.93 -16.02
CA ASP A 72 -3.81 -2.25 -15.48
C ASP A 72 -2.78 -2.18 -14.34
N GLY A 73 -2.65 -1.03 -13.70
CA GLY A 73 -1.74 -0.85 -12.57
C GLY A 73 -2.19 -1.66 -11.36
N ILE A 74 -1.22 -2.22 -10.64
CA ILE A 74 -1.47 -2.97 -9.41
C ILE A 74 -1.29 -2.04 -8.23
N ASN A 75 -2.30 -1.95 -7.38
CA ASN A 75 -2.35 -0.96 -6.32
C ASN A 75 -2.82 -1.55 -4.99
N VAL A 76 -2.39 -0.89 -3.92
CA VAL A 76 -2.86 -1.12 -2.56
C VAL A 76 -3.03 0.24 -1.92
N HIS A 77 -4.12 0.43 -1.21
CA HIS A 77 -4.33 1.66 -0.43
C HIS A 77 -4.08 1.42 1.05
N LEU A 78 -3.43 2.36 1.65
CA LEU A 78 -3.32 2.47 3.10
C LEU A 78 -4.02 3.76 3.51
N GLY A 79 -4.95 3.68 4.44
CA GLY A 79 -5.68 4.87 4.86
C GLY A 79 -6.51 4.64 6.10
N PHE A 80 -7.24 5.67 6.46
CA PHE A 80 -8.15 5.65 7.60
C PHE A 80 -9.58 5.51 7.11
N TYR A 81 -10.32 4.58 7.72
CA TYR A 81 -11.69 4.26 7.32
C TYR A 81 -12.59 4.13 8.54
N GLY A 82 -13.87 4.35 8.34
CA GLY A 82 -14.88 4.12 9.36
C GLY A 82 -15.20 5.35 10.20
N TYR A 83 -15.91 5.11 11.29
CA TYR A 83 -16.44 6.15 12.17
C TYR A 83 -16.12 5.83 13.62
N THR A 84 -16.02 6.88 14.45
CA THR A 84 -15.90 6.71 15.89
C THR A 84 -17.26 6.30 16.48
N GLU A 85 -17.27 5.95 17.77
CA GLU A 85 -18.51 5.65 18.48
C GLU A 85 -19.49 6.82 18.46
N ASP A 86 -18.97 8.03 18.43
CA ASP A 86 -19.77 9.27 18.36
C ASP A 86 -20.23 9.59 16.94
N GLY A 87 -19.89 8.77 15.94
CA GLY A 87 -20.29 8.98 14.57
C GLY A 87 -19.43 9.93 13.76
N VAL A 88 -18.25 10.31 14.27
CA VAL A 88 -17.32 11.18 13.54
C VAL A 88 -16.46 10.34 12.59
N PRO A 89 -16.33 10.74 11.30
CA PRO A 89 -15.47 10.02 10.37
C PRO A 89 -14.01 10.02 10.82
N ILE A 90 -13.41 8.84 10.90
CA ILE A 90 -12.00 8.71 11.31
C ILE A 90 -11.05 9.41 10.34
N PRO A 91 -11.25 9.38 9.00
CA PRO A 91 -10.40 10.14 8.08
C PRO A 91 -10.35 11.63 8.39
N LEU A 92 -11.48 12.20 8.83
CA LEU A 92 -11.54 13.61 9.18
C LEU A 92 -10.67 13.94 10.37
N ILE A 93 -10.68 13.07 11.39
CA ILE A 93 -9.83 13.22 12.58
C ILE A 93 -8.35 13.13 12.19
N ALA A 94 -8.00 12.14 11.36
CA ALA A 94 -6.63 11.96 10.89
C ALA A 94 -6.14 13.19 10.12
N GLN A 95 -6.98 13.74 9.25
CA GLN A 95 -6.65 14.93 8.46
C GLN A 95 -6.43 16.14 9.37
N ALA A 96 -7.30 16.35 10.36
CA ALA A 96 -7.17 17.44 11.31
C ALA A 96 -5.87 17.34 12.10
N ARG A 97 -5.48 16.15 12.53
CA ARG A 97 -4.24 15.93 13.26
C ARG A 97 -3.01 16.16 12.37
N GLU A 98 -3.07 15.70 11.12
CA GLU A 98 -1.94 15.81 10.18
C GLU A 98 -1.66 17.27 9.82
N TYR A 99 -2.70 18.04 9.50
CA TYR A 99 -2.57 19.37 8.94
C TYR A 99 -2.93 20.50 9.90
N GLY A 100 -3.46 20.17 11.07
CA GLY A 100 -3.96 21.17 12.02
C GLY A 100 -5.35 21.67 11.63
N THR A 101 -5.92 22.52 12.45
CA THR A 101 -7.24 23.10 12.22
C THR A 101 -7.18 24.62 12.19
N SER A 102 -8.18 25.25 11.56
CA SER A 102 -8.33 26.70 11.54
C SER A 102 -8.65 27.30 12.93
N LYS A 103 -9.07 26.45 13.88
CA LYS A 103 -9.39 26.86 15.25
C LYS A 103 -8.19 26.90 16.18
N GLY A 104 -6.97 26.77 15.65
CA GLY A 104 -5.76 26.90 16.42
C GLY A 104 -5.11 25.61 16.87
N GLU A 105 -5.65 24.47 16.50
CA GLU A 105 -5.01 23.18 16.78
C GLU A 105 -3.76 23.05 15.92
N ALA A 106 -2.61 22.84 16.55
CA ALA A 106 -1.33 22.73 15.84
C ALA A 106 -1.27 21.46 15.01
N LYS A 107 -0.65 21.55 13.84
CA LYS A 107 -0.41 20.36 13.01
C LYS A 107 0.61 19.45 13.69
N LYS A 108 0.35 18.15 13.65
CA LYS A 108 1.25 17.13 14.18
C LYS A 108 1.40 16.05 13.11
N PRO A 109 2.26 16.29 12.09
CA PRO A 109 2.37 15.33 10.99
C PRO A 109 2.90 13.99 11.49
N PHE A 110 2.19 12.95 11.15
CA PHE A 110 2.56 11.58 11.50
C PHE A 110 2.45 10.65 10.29
N PHE A 111 1.50 10.91 9.40
CA PHE A 111 1.21 10.06 8.25
C PHE A 111 2.26 10.25 7.16
N ARG A 112 2.52 11.51 6.77
CA ARG A 112 3.51 11.81 5.73
C ARG A 112 4.90 11.33 6.09
N LYS A 113 5.28 11.46 7.36
CA LYS A 113 6.60 11.03 7.84
C LYS A 113 6.77 9.52 7.84
N SER A 114 5.69 8.78 7.69
CA SER A 114 5.71 7.31 7.70
C SER A 114 6.12 6.72 6.34
N PHE A 115 6.10 7.50 5.28
CA PHE A 115 6.45 7.05 3.94
C PHE A 115 7.96 7.18 3.72
N LYS A 116 8.72 6.28 4.30
CA LYS A 116 10.18 6.25 4.17
C LYS A 116 10.54 5.42 2.94
N LYS A 117 10.94 6.12 1.89
CA LYS A 117 11.18 5.52 0.57
C LYS A 117 12.15 4.34 0.63
N LYS A 118 13.26 4.48 1.34
CA LYS A 118 14.25 3.41 1.42
C LYS A 118 13.72 2.14 2.06
N GLU A 119 12.96 2.28 3.15
CA GLU A 119 12.37 1.13 3.83
C GLU A 119 11.34 0.43 2.96
N ILE A 120 10.50 1.22 2.26
CA ILE A 120 9.51 0.68 1.33
C ILE A 120 10.21 -0.08 0.20
N GLU A 121 11.24 0.52 -0.41
CA GLU A 121 12.00 -0.10 -1.47
C GLU A 121 12.67 -1.40 -1.03
N GLN A 122 13.23 -1.43 0.18
CA GLN A 122 13.85 -2.64 0.72
C GLN A 122 12.84 -3.76 0.91
N ALA A 123 11.67 -3.45 1.43
CA ALA A 123 10.61 -4.44 1.61
C ALA A 123 10.14 -5.01 0.27
N MET A 124 9.95 -4.13 -0.70
CA MET A 124 9.54 -4.54 -2.06
C MET A 124 10.65 -5.36 -2.74
N GLN A 125 11.91 -4.96 -2.57
CA GLN A 125 13.04 -5.68 -3.13
C GLN A 125 13.16 -7.09 -2.55
N SER A 126 12.91 -7.26 -1.27
CA SER A 126 12.94 -8.57 -0.63
C SER A 126 11.91 -9.52 -1.24
N VAL A 127 10.70 -9.02 -1.52
CA VAL A 127 9.66 -9.81 -2.18
C VAL A 127 10.09 -10.16 -3.61
N GLN A 128 10.60 -9.19 -4.35
CA GLN A 128 11.05 -9.39 -5.73
C GLN A 128 12.15 -10.46 -5.80
N ASP A 129 13.13 -10.38 -4.90
CA ASP A 129 14.21 -11.35 -4.85
C ASP A 129 13.70 -12.76 -4.58
N LYS A 130 12.72 -12.90 -3.71
CA LYS A 130 12.10 -14.17 -3.40
C LYS A 130 11.48 -14.82 -4.64
N TYR A 131 10.78 -14.04 -5.46
CA TYR A 131 10.15 -14.54 -6.69
C TYR A 131 11.16 -14.85 -7.78
N ILE A 132 12.16 -13.99 -7.95
CA ILE A 132 13.17 -14.16 -8.99
C ILE A 132 14.10 -15.35 -8.71
N LYS A 133 14.48 -15.52 -7.44
CA LYS A 133 15.39 -16.62 -7.04
C LYS A 133 14.68 -17.96 -6.84
N GLY A 134 13.37 -17.96 -6.84
CA GLY A 134 12.58 -19.18 -6.69
C GLY A 134 12.53 -19.74 -5.28
N ASP A 135 12.86 -18.92 -4.31
CA ASP A 135 12.84 -19.32 -2.89
C ASP A 135 11.50 -19.07 -2.20
#